data_3068be94d73a3291ff75a44b44ee08ce
#
_entry.id   3068be94d73a3291ff75a44b44ee08ce
#
_cell.length_a   1.000
_cell.length_b   1.000
_cell.length_c   1.000
_cell.angle_alpha   90.00
_cell.angle_beta   90.00
_cell.angle_gamma   90.00
#
_symmetry.space_group_name_H-M   'P 1'
#
loop_
_entity.id
_entity.type
_entity.pdbx_description
1 polymer ?
#
loop_
_entity_poly.entity_id
_entity_poly.type
_entity_poly.pdbx_seq_one_letter_code
_entity_poly.pdbx_strand_id
1 'polypeptide(L)'
;MKSDQPLKKRVKNTAIYLAIRAAAACIGVIPRGASLCAATWLARAAYQLAAHERNKMDANLARAFGPELTEKDRRAIGERVFANITANLVDAILMKQLFTQAPGRYMAVRNLEIAHTALAAGRGIIFVTAHTGCFEMMPPRFSLLGFPILVLGAPSFDERVSRFIARNRGLFNVTYLERQESPRAVLSWLKQGRALGVLCDLDTRVESRFVPFFGQPAKTVMGPFKLGVRT
;
A
#
# COMPACT_ATOMS: atom_id res chain seq x y z
N MET A 1 -5.31 -0.73 28.08
CA MET A 1 -6.31 -1.79 28.29
C MET A 1 -6.09 -2.92 27.29
N LYS A 2 -5.41 -4.01 27.71
CA LYS A 2 -5.00 -5.13 26.82
C LYS A 2 -4.96 -6.42 27.64
N SER A 3 -6.05 -7.13 27.77
CA SER A 3 -5.94 -8.49 28.34
C SER A 3 -6.98 -9.50 27.91
N ASP A 4 -7.96 -9.16 27.09
CA ASP A 4 -9.06 -10.10 26.80
C ASP A 4 -8.99 -10.85 25.47
N GLN A 5 -7.83 -10.95 24.84
CA GLN A 5 -7.74 -11.84 23.67
C GLN A 5 -7.51 -13.29 24.12
N PRO A 6 -8.30 -14.26 23.59
CA PRO A 6 -8.11 -15.68 23.88
C PRO A 6 -6.67 -16.12 23.66
N LEU A 7 -6.13 -16.99 24.53
CA LEU A 7 -4.75 -17.47 24.49
C LEU A 7 -4.35 -17.97 23.10
N LYS A 8 -5.21 -18.74 22.44
CA LYS A 8 -5.00 -19.22 21.04
C LYS A 8 -4.74 -18.09 20.05
N LYS A 9 -5.49 -16.97 20.17
CA LYS A 9 -5.31 -15.80 19.29
C LYS A 9 -3.99 -15.09 19.56
N ARG A 10 -3.59 -14.99 20.84
CA ARG A 10 -2.30 -14.39 21.24
C ARG A 10 -1.12 -15.21 20.71
N VAL A 11 -1.16 -16.55 20.87
CA VAL A 11 -0.12 -17.46 20.36
C VAL A 11 -0.02 -17.35 18.84
N LYS A 12 -1.16 -17.44 18.12
CA LYS A 12 -1.22 -17.26 16.66
C LYS A 12 -0.60 -15.93 16.22
N ASN A 13 -1.02 -14.81 16.83
CA ASN A 13 -0.53 -13.48 16.47
C ASN A 13 0.98 -13.35 16.74
N THR A 14 1.47 -13.94 17.83
CA THR A 14 2.90 -13.93 18.15
C THR A 14 3.70 -14.74 17.13
N ALA A 15 3.22 -15.93 16.74
CA ALA A 15 3.87 -16.73 15.70
C ALA A 15 3.95 -15.98 14.36
N ILE A 16 2.84 -15.34 13.94
CA ILE A 16 2.82 -14.54 12.73
C ILE A 16 3.79 -13.34 12.82
N TYR A 17 3.81 -12.63 13.96
CA TYR A 17 4.74 -11.52 14.15
C TYR A 17 6.20 -11.97 14.08
N LEU A 18 6.54 -13.08 14.74
CA LEU A 18 7.90 -13.62 14.69
C LEU A 18 8.28 -14.07 13.27
N ALA A 19 7.36 -14.69 12.54
CA ALA A 19 7.58 -15.09 11.15
C ALA A 19 7.83 -13.85 10.25
N ILE A 20 7.05 -12.77 10.40
CA ILE A 20 7.26 -11.50 9.68
C ILE A 20 8.65 -10.93 10.02
N ARG A 21 9.05 -10.92 11.29
CA ARG A 21 10.34 -10.42 11.73
C ARG A 21 11.51 -11.23 11.18
N ALA A 22 11.39 -12.56 11.22
CA ALA A 22 12.40 -13.46 10.67
C ALA A 22 12.53 -13.29 9.16
N ALA A 23 11.42 -13.26 8.44
CA ALA A 23 11.42 -13.01 7.00
C ALA A 23 12.06 -11.65 6.65
N ALA A 24 11.71 -10.58 7.37
CA ALA A 24 12.30 -9.26 7.15
C ALA A 24 13.81 -9.25 7.46
N ALA A 25 14.27 -9.95 8.49
CA ALA A 25 15.68 -10.06 8.81
C ALA A 25 16.44 -10.85 7.72
N CYS A 26 15.89 -11.98 7.26
CA CYS A 26 16.47 -12.76 6.16
C CYS A 26 16.57 -11.94 4.87
N ILE A 27 15.49 -11.28 4.48
CA ILE A 27 15.46 -10.42 3.28
C ILE A 27 16.49 -9.29 3.41
N GLY A 28 16.68 -8.72 4.60
CA GLY A 28 17.62 -7.63 4.85
C GLY A 28 19.09 -7.99 4.66
N VAL A 29 19.46 -9.29 4.73
CA VAL A 29 20.86 -9.77 4.59
C VAL A 29 21.11 -10.49 3.26
N ILE A 30 20.07 -10.96 2.59
CA ILE A 30 20.16 -11.67 1.32
C ILE A 30 20.18 -10.67 0.16
N PRO A 31 20.99 -10.85 -0.89
CA PRO A 31 20.93 -10.00 -2.08
C PRO A 31 19.51 -9.93 -2.66
N ARG A 32 19.08 -8.72 -3.07
CA ARG A 32 17.72 -8.48 -3.59
C ARG A 32 17.30 -9.48 -4.68
N GLY A 33 18.20 -9.81 -5.61
CA GLY A 33 17.90 -10.77 -6.70
C GLY A 33 17.52 -12.15 -6.16
N ALA A 34 18.25 -12.66 -5.18
CA ALA A 34 17.97 -13.94 -4.54
C ALA A 34 16.67 -13.90 -3.73
N SER A 35 16.41 -12.77 -3.03
CA SER A 35 15.14 -12.56 -2.30
C SER A 35 13.95 -12.54 -3.26
N LEU A 36 14.05 -11.91 -4.43
CA LEU A 36 13.02 -11.90 -5.46
C LEU A 36 12.79 -13.28 -6.08
N CYS A 37 13.86 -14.06 -6.29
CA CYS A 37 13.75 -15.44 -6.75
C CYS A 37 12.97 -16.29 -5.73
N ALA A 38 13.36 -16.24 -4.47
CA ALA A 38 12.64 -16.94 -3.39
C ALA A 38 11.17 -16.47 -3.28
N ALA A 39 10.91 -15.16 -3.40
CA ALA A 39 9.56 -14.59 -3.40
C ALA A 39 8.71 -15.15 -4.55
N THR A 40 9.29 -15.36 -5.74
CA THR A 40 8.57 -15.97 -6.87
C THR A 40 8.12 -17.40 -6.58
N TRP A 41 8.97 -18.21 -5.96
CA TRP A 41 8.62 -19.57 -5.54
C TRP A 41 7.52 -19.58 -4.47
N LEU A 42 7.65 -18.70 -3.47
CA LEU A 42 6.63 -18.53 -2.42
C LEU A 42 5.29 -18.06 -3.01
N ALA A 43 5.32 -17.16 -4.00
CA ALA A 43 4.13 -16.69 -4.69
C ALA A 43 3.38 -17.83 -5.40
N ARG A 44 4.11 -18.72 -6.09
CA ARG A 44 3.51 -19.90 -6.73
C ARG A 44 2.86 -20.82 -5.71
N ALA A 45 3.55 -21.13 -4.61
CA ALA A 45 2.99 -21.94 -3.54
C ALA A 45 1.75 -21.27 -2.92
N ALA A 46 1.82 -19.96 -2.62
CA ALA A 46 0.70 -19.21 -2.08
C ALA A 46 -0.51 -19.20 -3.04
N TYR A 47 -0.27 -19.03 -4.35
CA TYR A 47 -1.33 -19.08 -5.35
C TYR A 47 -2.04 -20.43 -5.35
N GLN A 48 -1.32 -21.56 -5.21
CA GLN A 48 -1.94 -22.88 -5.15
C GLN A 48 -2.75 -23.09 -3.86
N LEU A 49 -2.26 -22.58 -2.73
CA LEU A 49 -2.89 -22.78 -1.43
C LEU A 49 -4.05 -21.81 -1.15
N ALA A 50 -4.04 -20.60 -1.73
CA ALA A 50 -5.01 -19.57 -1.46
C ALA A 50 -6.26 -19.66 -2.37
N ALA A 51 -6.98 -20.78 -2.32
CA ALA A 51 -8.15 -21.02 -3.18
C ALA A 51 -9.22 -19.92 -3.07
N HIS A 52 -9.48 -19.43 -1.85
CA HIS A 52 -10.47 -18.36 -1.61
C HIS A 52 -10.10 -17.06 -2.36
N GLU A 53 -8.85 -16.61 -2.22
CA GLU A 53 -8.38 -15.38 -2.87
C GLU A 53 -8.29 -15.55 -4.39
N ARG A 54 -7.88 -16.72 -4.86
CA ARG A 54 -7.89 -17.06 -6.28
C ARG A 54 -9.28 -16.94 -6.90
N ASN A 55 -10.28 -17.57 -6.27
CA ASN A 55 -11.66 -17.57 -6.77
C ASN A 55 -12.25 -16.16 -6.77
N LYS A 56 -11.97 -15.37 -5.71
CA LYS A 56 -12.38 -13.97 -5.63
C LYS A 56 -11.77 -13.14 -6.75
N MET A 57 -10.49 -13.34 -7.02
CA MET A 57 -9.77 -12.62 -8.08
C MET A 57 -10.29 -13.03 -9.46
N ASP A 58 -10.49 -14.32 -9.71
CA ASP A 58 -11.06 -14.81 -10.97
C ASP A 58 -12.45 -14.21 -11.22
N ALA A 59 -13.32 -14.22 -10.23
CA ALA A 59 -14.63 -13.60 -10.30
C ALA A 59 -14.58 -12.08 -10.59
N ASN A 60 -13.61 -11.36 -9.99
CA ASN A 60 -13.42 -9.95 -10.26
C ASN A 60 -12.92 -9.69 -11.67
N LEU A 61 -11.98 -10.49 -12.18
CA LEU A 61 -11.48 -10.40 -13.55
C LEU A 61 -12.59 -10.75 -14.57
N ALA A 62 -13.37 -11.79 -14.32
CA ALA A 62 -14.50 -12.15 -15.16
C ALA A 62 -15.55 -11.02 -15.20
N ARG A 63 -15.81 -10.36 -14.08
CA ARG A 63 -16.74 -9.22 -14.01
C ARG A 63 -16.21 -7.99 -14.75
N ALA A 64 -14.90 -7.70 -14.65
CA ALA A 64 -14.30 -6.52 -15.26
C ALA A 64 -14.12 -6.64 -16.78
N PHE A 65 -13.71 -7.80 -17.24
CA PHE A 65 -13.32 -8.02 -18.64
C PHE A 65 -14.29 -8.92 -19.44
N GLY A 66 -15.20 -9.63 -18.74
CA GLY A 66 -16.17 -10.49 -19.42
C GLY A 66 -15.53 -11.50 -20.37
N PRO A 67 -15.99 -11.57 -21.64
CA PRO A 67 -15.47 -12.49 -22.63
C PRO A 67 -14.09 -12.13 -23.21
N GLU A 68 -13.55 -10.93 -22.90
CA GLU A 68 -12.24 -10.51 -23.39
C GLU A 68 -11.09 -11.34 -22.82
N LEU A 69 -11.29 -11.96 -21.63
CA LEU A 69 -10.30 -12.83 -20.99
C LEU A 69 -10.82 -14.27 -20.88
N THR A 70 -10.06 -15.19 -21.44
CA THR A 70 -10.30 -16.63 -21.21
C THR A 70 -9.96 -17.00 -19.75
N GLU A 71 -10.43 -18.17 -19.29
CA GLU A 71 -10.05 -18.70 -17.97
C GLU A 71 -8.53 -18.83 -17.83
N LYS A 72 -7.84 -19.26 -18.88
CA LYS A 72 -6.39 -19.36 -18.94
C LYS A 72 -5.72 -17.99 -18.74
N ASP A 73 -6.25 -16.93 -19.36
CA ASP A 73 -5.71 -15.57 -19.22
C ASP A 73 -5.92 -15.04 -17.81
N ARG A 74 -7.11 -15.24 -17.24
CA ARG A 74 -7.40 -14.85 -15.86
C ARG A 74 -6.50 -15.55 -14.87
N ARG A 75 -6.25 -16.85 -15.07
CA ARG A 75 -5.30 -17.60 -14.24
C ARG A 75 -3.88 -17.05 -14.37
N ALA A 76 -3.40 -16.77 -15.58
CA ALA A 76 -2.07 -16.20 -15.80
C ALA A 76 -1.92 -14.81 -15.17
N ILE A 77 -2.97 -13.98 -15.20
CA ILE A 77 -3.02 -12.71 -14.50
C ILE A 77 -2.91 -12.94 -12.98
N GLY A 78 -3.67 -13.90 -12.45
CA GLY A 78 -3.66 -14.24 -11.05
C GLY A 78 -2.28 -14.66 -10.54
N GLU A 79 -1.60 -15.53 -11.24
CA GLU A 79 -0.24 -15.96 -10.89
C GLU A 79 0.73 -14.75 -10.88
N ARG A 80 0.60 -13.83 -11.84
CA ARG A 80 1.40 -12.59 -11.86
C ARG A 80 1.07 -11.64 -10.72
N VAL A 81 -0.20 -11.54 -10.32
CA VAL A 81 -0.60 -10.71 -9.17
C VAL A 81 0.06 -11.21 -7.89
N PHE A 82 0.04 -12.52 -7.63
CA PHE A 82 0.71 -13.09 -6.46
C PHE A 82 2.23 -12.87 -6.50
N ALA A 83 2.86 -13.05 -7.67
CA ALA A 83 4.28 -12.77 -7.84
C ALA A 83 4.63 -11.29 -7.58
N ASN A 84 3.80 -10.37 -8.09
CA ASN A 84 4.00 -8.94 -7.86
C ASN A 84 3.82 -8.55 -6.39
N ILE A 85 2.81 -9.09 -5.69
CA ILE A 85 2.59 -8.81 -4.27
C ILE A 85 3.81 -9.24 -3.45
N THR A 86 4.34 -10.45 -3.69
CA THR A 86 5.51 -10.94 -2.95
C THR A 86 6.78 -10.16 -3.30
N ALA A 87 6.99 -9.78 -4.56
CA ALA A 87 8.09 -8.91 -4.96
C ALA A 87 8.00 -7.52 -4.31
N ASN A 88 6.80 -6.92 -4.28
CA ASN A 88 6.57 -5.64 -3.62
C ASN A 88 6.83 -5.69 -2.12
N LEU A 89 6.53 -6.82 -1.45
CA LEU A 89 6.87 -7.00 -0.04
C LEU A 89 8.40 -7.04 0.18
N VAL A 90 9.15 -7.71 -0.70
CA VAL A 90 10.61 -7.70 -0.66
C VAL A 90 11.14 -6.27 -0.79
N ASP A 91 10.68 -5.53 -1.80
CA ASP A 91 11.11 -4.16 -2.05
C ASP A 91 10.70 -3.21 -0.91
N ALA A 92 9.52 -3.35 -0.33
CA ALA A 92 9.10 -2.58 0.83
C ALA A 92 9.98 -2.84 2.06
N ILE A 93 10.42 -4.07 2.28
CA ILE A 93 11.35 -4.41 3.37
C ILE A 93 12.73 -3.82 3.12
N LEU A 94 13.22 -3.89 1.87
CA LEU A 94 14.53 -3.37 1.46
C LEU A 94 14.53 -1.87 1.17
N MET A 95 13.40 -1.19 1.24
CA MET A 95 13.20 0.19 0.81
C MET A 95 14.27 1.15 1.35
N LYS A 96 14.62 1.04 2.63
CA LYS A 96 15.67 1.87 3.23
C LYS A 96 16.99 1.70 2.49
N GLN A 97 17.40 0.46 2.25
CA GLN A 97 18.65 0.15 1.55
C GLN A 97 18.61 0.64 0.09
N LEU A 98 17.53 0.35 -0.63
CA LEU A 98 17.36 0.70 -2.03
C LEU A 98 17.38 2.21 -2.26
N PHE A 99 16.67 2.97 -1.41
CA PHE A 99 16.57 4.41 -1.55
C PHE A 99 17.78 5.17 -1.02
N THR A 100 18.54 4.61 -0.08
CA THR A 100 19.82 5.18 0.34
C THR A 100 20.85 5.06 -0.77
N GLN A 101 20.82 3.97 -1.56
CA GLN A 101 21.76 3.73 -2.64
C GLN A 101 21.41 4.50 -3.92
N ALA A 102 20.20 4.33 -4.43
CA ALA A 102 19.78 4.90 -5.71
C ALA A 102 18.25 5.00 -5.84
N PRO A 103 17.59 5.99 -5.20
CA PRO A 103 16.12 6.05 -5.17
C PRO A 103 15.49 6.15 -6.56
N GLY A 104 16.11 6.90 -7.49
CA GLY A 104 15.63 7.07 -8.86
C GLY A 104 15.71 5.81 -9.72
N ARG A 105 16.62 4.87 -9.41
CA ARG A 105 16.75 3.59 -10.11
C ARG A 105 15.56 2.66 -9.81
N TYR A 106 15.04 2.71 -8.60
CA TYR A 106 13.99 1.80 -8.14
C TYR A 106 12.58 2.39 -8.29
N MET A 107 12.47 3.72 -8.28
CA MET A 107 11.21 4.42 -8.52
C MET A 107 11.46 5.76 -9.23
N ALA A 108 11.30 5.76 -10.54
CA ALA A 108 11.31 6.99 -11.34
C ALA A 108 9.95 7.69 -11.25
N VAL A 109 9.96 9.02 -11.20
CA VAL A 109 8.75 9.84 -11.23
C VAL A 109 8.80 10.69 -12.50
N ARG A 110 7.72 10.69 -13.27
CA ARG A 110 7.56 11.51 -14.47
C ARG A 110 6.63 12.68 -14.17
N ASN A 111 6.74 13.75 -14.94
CA ASN A 111 5.90 14.96 -14.85
C ASN A 111 5.90 15.56 -13.43
N LEU A 112 7.05 15.55 -12.78
CA LEU A 112 7.24 16.02 -11.40
C LEU A 112 6.97 17.52 -11.28
N GLU A 113 7.17 18.27 -12.35
CA GLU A 113 6.90 19.69 -12.47
C GLU A 113 5.44 20.04 -12.18
N ILE A 114 4.49 19.19 -12.53
CA ILE A 114 3.06 19.35 -12.21
C ILE A 114 2.85 19.39 -10.70
N ALA A 115 3.48 18.45 -9.99
CA ALA A 115 3.37 18.35 -8.55
C ALA A 115 4.07 19.53 -7.84
N HIS A 116 5.24 19.95 -8.32
CA HIS A 116 5.93 21.14 -7.78
C HIS A 116 5.15 22.42 -7.99
N THR A 117 4.56 22.63 -9.18
CA THR A 117 3.70 23.78 -9.46
C THR A 117 2.48 23.80 -8.52
N ALA A 118 1.84 22.66 -8.34
CA ALA A 118 0.70 22.57 -7.42
C ALA A 118 1.09 22.84 -5.96
N LEU A 119 2.26 22.35 -5.52
CA LEU A 119 2.76 22.61 -4.16
C LEU A 119 3.11 24.09 -3.98
N ALA A 120 3.76 24.72 -4.98
CA ALA A 120 4.12 26.14 -4.97
C ALA A 120 2.91 27.07 -4.88
N ALA A 121 1.72 26.63 -5.31
CA ALA A 121 0.47 27.36 -5.15
C ALA A 121 0.02 27.50 -3.68
N GLY A 122 0.68 26.85 -2.74
CA GLY A 122 0.48 27.00 -1.29
C GLY A 122 -0.79 26.39 -0.71
N ARG A 123 -1.61 25.71 -1.54
CA ARG A 123 -2.90 25.13 -1.12
C ARG A 123 -2.83 23.68 -0.67
N GLY A 124 -1.65 23.09 -0.72
CA GLY A 124 -1.43 21.65 -0.47
C GLY A 124 -1.75 20.77 -1.69
N ILE A 125 -1.40 19.50 -1.60
CA ILE A 125 -1.60 18.50 -2.65
C ILE A 125 -2.21 17.24 -2.05
N ILE A 126 -3.15 16.63 -2.75
CA ILE A 126 -3.63 15.28 -2.45
C ILE A 126 -3.21 14.35 -3.59
N PHE A 127 -2.23 13.49 -3.34
CA PHE A 127 -1.86 12.40 -4.24
C PHE A 127 -2.84 11.25 -4.07
N VAL A 128 -3.65 10.99 -5.08
CA VAL A 128 -4.60 9.88 -5.10
C VAL A 128 -4.01 8.74 -5.92
N THR A 129 -3.99 7.55 -5.35
CA THR A 129 -3.47 6.35 -6.01
C THR A 129 -4.26 5.09 -5.60
N ALA A 130 -3.81 3.93 -6.04
CA ALA A 130 -4.37 2.63 -5.74
C ALA A 130 -3.31 1.71 -5.11
N HIS A 131 -3.73 0.55 -4.56
CA HIS A 131 -2.84 -0.51 -4.07
C HIS A 131 -2.21 -1.26 -5.26
N THR A 132 -1.52 -0.54 -6.14
CA THR A 132 -0.85 -1.08 -7.33
C THR A 132 0.66 -0.93 -7.24
N GLY A 133 1.40 -1.89 -7.77
CA GLY A 133 2.86 -1.89 -7.66
C GLY A 133 3.34 -1.83 -6.21
N CYS A 134 4.56 -1.37 -5.99
CA CYS A 134 5.09 -1.15 -4.64
C CYS A 134 4.68 0.22 -4.09
N PHE A 135 3.38 0.41 -3.82
CA PHE A 135 2.82 1.67 -3.32
C PHE A 135 3.46 2.12 -1.99
N GLU A 136 3.96 1.20 -1.17
CA GLU A 136 4.67 1.54 0.09
C GLU A 136 5.96 2.35 -0.17
N MET A 137 6.55 2.26 -1.35
CA MET A 137 7.73 3.05 -1.72
C MET A 137 7.39 4.47 -2.21
N MET A 138 6.14 4.74 -2.58
CA MET A 138 5.75 6.06 -3.13
C MET A 138 5.96 7.20 -2.14
N PRO A 139 5.43 7.17 -0.90
CA PRO A 139 5.58 8.28 0.03
C PRO A 139 7.04 8.62 0.35
N PRO A 140 7.92 7.64 0.68
CA PRO A 140 9.36 7.91 0.85
C PRO A 140 10.01 8.51 -0.39
N ARG A 141 9.61 8.06 -1.60
CA ARG A 141 10.16 8.63 -2.84
C ARG A 141 9.75 10.09 -3.03
N PHE A 142 8.48 10.42 -2.79
CA PHE A 142 8.02 11.81 -2.84
C PHE A 142 8.68 12.67 -1.77
N SER A 143 8.87 12.15 -0.55
CA SER A 143 9.60 12.87 0.48
C SER A 143 11.05 13.18 0.07
N LEU A 144 11.76 12.23 -0.54
CA LEU A 144 13.11 12.43 -1.09
C LEU A 144 13.14 13.43 -2.27
N LEU A 145 12.02 13.69 -2.90
CA LEU A 145 11.85 14.71 -3.94
C LEU A 145 11.41 16.06 -3.39
N GLY A 146 11.41 16.24 -2.06
CA GLY A 146 11.13 17.51 -1.40
C GLY A 146 9.66 17.75 -1.05
N PHE A 147 8.78 16.75 -1.18
CA PHE A 147 7.37 16.89 -0.77
C PHE A 147 7.21 16.52 0.70
N PRO A 148 6.77 17.47 1.58
CA PRO A 148 6.39 17.13 2.96
C PRO A 148 5.10 16.31 2.91
N ILE A 149 5.23 14.99 2.97
CA ILE A 149 4.12 14.06 2.74
C ILE A 149 3.63 13.39 4.02
N LEU A 150 2.30 13.34 4.16
CA LEU A 150 1.58 12.58 5.16
C LEU A 150 0.85 11.42 4.50
N VAL A 151 0.84 10.26 5.14
CA VAL A 151 0.05 9.10 4.72
C VAL A 151 -0.79 8.58 5.88
N LEU A 152 -1.95 8.01 5.53
CA LEU A 152 -2.88 7.42 6.49
C LEU A 152 -2.84 5.90 6.40
N GLY A 153 -2.89 5.23 7.53
CA GLY A 153 -2.98 3.78 7.58
C GLY A 153 -4.03 3.29 8.57
N ALA A 154 -4.48 2.07 8.38
CA ALA A 154 -5.31 1.37 9.35
C ALA A 154 -4.42 0.54 10.29
N PRO A 155 -4.79 0.38 11.57
CA PRO A 155 -4.08 -0.52 12.46
C PRO A 155 -4.17 -1.97 11.95
N SER A 156 -3.10 -2.73 12.16
CA SER A 156 -3.06 -4.15 11.85
C SER A 156 -3.74 -4.99 12.94
N PHE A 157 -3.87 -6.30 12.68
CA PHE A 157 -4.44 -7.27 13.64
C PHE A 157 -3.64 -7.41 14.94
N ASP A 158 -2.38 -6.95 14.97
CA ASP A 158 -1.48 -6.98 16.12
C ASP A 158 -0.70 -5.66 16.19
N GLU A 159 -0.63 -5.07 17.37
CA GLU A 159 0.04 -3.77 17.59
C GLU A 159 1.54 -3.80 17.27
N ARG A 160 2.21 -4.94 17.46
CA ARG A 160 3.63 -5.08 17.12
C ARG A 160 3.84 -5.02 15.60
N VAL A 161 2.88 -5.59 14.84
CA VAL A 161 2.85 -5.49 13.37
C VAL A 161 2.54 -4.06 12.94
N SER A 162 1.55 -3.40 13.58
CA SER A 162 1.24 -1.99 13.32
C SER A 162 2.47 -1.10 13.53
N ARG A 163 3.19 -1.26 14.65
CA ARG A 163 4.42 -0.51 14.92
C ARG A 163 5.54 -0.80 13.91
N PHE A 164 5.66 -2.05 13.47
CA PHE A 164 6.64 -2.40 12.43
C PHE A 164 6.34 -1.70 11.12
N ILE A 165 5.08 -1.69 10.68
CA ILE A 165 4.62 -1.01 9.47
C ILE A 165 4.78 0.51 9.61
N ALA A 166 4.33 1.09 10.73
CA ALA A 166 4.43 2.53 10.98
C ALA A 166 5.89 3.02 10.96
N ARG A 167 6.81 2.25 11.57
CA ARG A 167 8.25 2.55 11.53
C ARG A 167 8.81 2.53 10.11
N ASN A 168 8.38 1.57 9.29
CA ASN A 168 8.81 1.47 7.90
C ASN A 168 8.26 2.63 7.04
N ARG A 169 6.97 2.99 7.24
CA ARG A 169 6.34 4.13 6.57
C ARG A 169 6.93 5.47 6.99
N GLY A 170 7.36 5.62 8.24
CA GLY A 170 8.01 6.83 8.75
C GLY A 170 9.46 7.04 8.28
N LEU A 171 10.00 6.14 7.43
CA LEU A 171 11.32 6.35 6.84
C LEU A 171 11.33 7.57 5.92
N PHE A 172 12.49 8.20 5.81
CA PHE A 172 12.71 9.34 4.91
C PHE A 172 11.77 10.54 5.18
N ASN A 173 11.49 10.84 6.46
CA ASN A 173 10.67 11.98 6.91
C ASN A 173 9.20 11.93 6.44
N VAL A 174 8.67 10.76 6.12
CA VAL A 174 7.23 10.58 5.88
C VAL A 174 6.47 10.69 7.19
N THR A 175 5.47 11.55 7.26
CA THR A 175 4.56 11.61 8.40
C THR A 175 3.51 10.52 8.26
N TYR A 176 3.38 9.66 9.26
CA TYR A 176 2.36 8.60 9.30
C TYR A 176 1.36 8.86 10.43
N LEU A 177 0.07 8.82 10.09
CA LEU A 177 -1.02 8.87 11.07
C LEU A 177 -1.94 7.67 10.90
N GLU A 178 -2.50 7.18 12.00
CA GLU A 178 -3.60 6.22 11.93
C GLU A 178 -4.88 6.93 11.46
N ARG A 179 -5.66 6.24 10.62
CA ARG A 179 -6.89 6.81 9.99
C ARG A 179 -7.87 7.39 11.02
N GLN A 180 -7.86 6.88 12.23
CA GLN A 180 -8.77 7.30 13.30
C GLN A 180 -8.28 8.54 14.05
N GLU A 181 -7.02 8.94 13.87
CA GLU A 181 -6.37 9.94 14.74
C GLU A 181 -6.75 11.39 14.45
N SER A 182 -7.45 11.74 13.44
CA SER A 182 -8.07 13.05 13.34
C SER A 182 -8.19 13.61 11.93
N PRO A 183 -9.39 13.77 11.41
CA PRO A 183 -9.64 14.55 10.20
C PRO A 183 -9.12 16.01 10.29
N ARG A 184 -9.07 16.57 11.52
CA ARG A 184 -8.56 17.93 11.75
C ARG A 184 -7.05 18.02 11.51
N ALA A 185 -6.26 17.01 11.92
CA ALA A 185 -4.82 16.99 11.67
C ALA A 185 -4.51 16.96 10.16
N VAL A 186 -5.25 16.15 9.41
CA VAL A 186 -5.12 16.08 7.94
C VAL A 186 -5.46 17.42 7.28
N LEU A 187 -6.55 18.05 7.70
CA LEU A 187 -6.96 19.36 7.17
C LEU A 187 -5.93 20.45 7.50
N SER A 188 -5.42 20.45 8.75
CA SER A 188 -4.35 21.38 9.18
C SER A 188 -3.08 21.17 8.36
N TRP A 189 -2.72 19.91 8.06
CA TRP A 189 -1.57 19.55 7.24
C TRP A 189 -1.66 20.12 5.82
N LEU A 190 -2.80 19.93 5.17
CA LEU A 190 -3.06 20.46 3.82
C LEU A 190 -3.07 22.00 3.79
N LYS A 191 -3.69 22.65 4.78
CA LYS A 191 -3.69 24.12 4.90
C LYS A 191 -2.30 24.74 5.10
N GLN A 192 -1.32 23.95 5.52
CA GLN A 192 0.09 24.36 5.58
C GLN A 192 0.81 24.21 4.22
N GLY A 193 0.10 23.97 3.14
CA GLY A 193 0.68 23.78 1.81
C GLY A 193 1.45 22.46 1.66
N ARG A 194 1.10 21.40 2.41
CA ARG A 194 1.81 20.13 2.43
C ARG A 194 1.07 19.04 1.64
N ALA A 195 1.72 17.91 1.43
CA ALA A 195 1.18 16.82 0.62
C ALA A 195 0.52 15.72 1.46
N LEU A 196 -0.59 15.16 0.98
CA LEU A 196 -1.28 14.00 1.52
C LEU A 196 -1.28 12.87 0.49
N GLY A 197 -0.83 11.68 0.85
CA GLY A 197 -0.95 10.47 0.03
C GLY A 197 -2.11 9.60 0.48
N VAL A 198 -3.00 9.22 -0.42
CA VAL A 198 -4.17 8.37 -0.14
C VAL A 198 -4.38 7.31 -1.20
N LEU A 199 -4.86 6.13 -0.77
CA LEU A 199 -5.29 5.05 -1.64
C LEU A 199 -6.81 4.94 -1.56
N CYS A 200 -7.48 4.93 -2.73
CA CYS A 200 -8.93 5.07 -2.83
C CYS A 200 -9.65 3.86 -3.43
N ASP A 201 -8.95 2.78 -3.69
CA ASP A 201 -9.40 1.61 -4.46
C ASP A 201 -9.98 0.46 -3.63
N LEU A 202 -9.99 0.58 -2.31
CA LEU A 202 -10.57 -0.45 -1.44
C LEU A 202 -11.99 -0.09 -0.99
N ASP A 203 -12.88 -1.08 -1.00
CA ASP A 203 -14.19 -0.96 -0.35
C ASP A 203 -14.01 -0.93 1.17
N THR A 204 -14.20 0.23 1.76
CA THR A 204 -14.09 0.46 3.20
C THR A 204 -15.43 0.97 3.76
N ARG A 205 -15.67 0.71 5.06
CA ARG A 205 -16.89 1.16 5.76
C ARG A 205 -16.82 2.64 6.11
N VAL A 206 -16.74 3.49 5.08
CA VAL A 206 -16.73 4.95 5.19
C VAL A 206 -17.71 5.54 4.19
N GLU A 207 -17.97 6.84 4.29
CA GLU A 207 -18.78 7.54 3.30
C GLU A 207 -18.22 7.33 1.89
N SER A 208 -19.06 6.82 1.00
CA SER A 208 -18.69 6.39 -0.34
C SER A 208 -19.79 6.71 -1.33
N ARG A 209 -19.45 6.77 -2.61
CA ARG A 209 -20.41 6.82 -3.72
C ARG A 209 -20.11 5.72 -4.72
N PHE A 210 -21.11 5.30 -5.46
CA PHE A 210 -20.92 4.42 -6.60
C PHE A 210 -20.50 5.26 -7.82
N VAL A 211 -19.39 4.84 -8.44
CA VAL A 211 -18.90 5.42 -9.70
C VAL A 211 -18.68 4.28 -10.71
N PRO A 212 -18.81 4.53 -12.02
CA PRO A 212 -18.52 3.54 -13.03
C PRO A 212 -17.03 3.13 -13.01
N PHE A 213 -16.78 1.82 -12.94
CA PHE A 213 -15.44 1.23 -13.03
C PHE A 213 -15.53 -0.08 -13.80
N PHE A 214 -14.87 -0.22 -14.93
CA PHE A 214 -15.07 -1.32 -15.89
C PHE A 214 -16.55 -1.54 -16.24
N GLY A 215 -17.29 -0.46 -16.49
CA GLY A 215 -18.72 -0.52 -16.82
C GLY A 215 -19.64 -0.96 -15.67
N GLN A 216 -19.13 -1.19 -14.48
CA GLN A 216 -19.88 -1.62 -13.29
C GLN A 216 -19.85 -0.56 -12.19
N PRO A 217 -20.89 -0.43 -11.36
CA PRO A 217 -20.87 0.49 -10.23
C PRO A 217 -19.89 0.00 -9.15
N ALA A 218 -18.84 0.78 -8.90
CA ALA A 218 -17.85 0.51 -7.86
C ALA A 218 -17.99 1.50 -6.72
N LYS A 219 -18.00 1.00 -5.49
CA LYS A 219 -18.08 1.80 -4.28
C LYS A 219 -16.75 2.51 -4.02
N THR A 220 -16.74 3.82 -4.15
CA THR A 220 -15.53 4.67 -4.08
C THR A 220 -15.60 5.61 -2.88
N VAL A 221 -14.54 5.66 -2.08
CA VAL A 221 -14.44 6.51 -0.89
C VAL A 221 -14.45 7.99 -1.24
N MET A 222 -15.20 8.80 -0.50
CA MET A 222 -15.40 10.23 -0.77
C MET A 222 -14.49 11.17 0.03
N GLY A 223 -13.81 10.65 1.07
CA GLY A 223 -13.01 11.47 1.98
C GLY A 223 -11.98 12.37 1.29
N PRO A 224 -11.07 11.84 0.47
CA PRO A 224 -10.05 12.64 -0.23
C PRO A 224 -10.62 13.72 -1.15
N PHE A 225 -11.72 13.41 -1.85
CA PHE A 225 -12.38 14.36 -2.76
C PHE A 225 -13.03 15.51 -1.99
N LYS A 226 -13.68 15.22 -0.86
CA LYS A 226 -14.24 16.24 0.03
C LYS A 226 -13.17 17.13 0.66
N LEU A 227 -12.01 16.57 0.99
CA LEU A 227 -10.87 17.34 1.47
C LEU A 227 -10.37 18.29 0.38
N GLY A 228 -10.19 17.82 -0.85
CA GLY A 228 -9.72 18.64 -1.98
C GLY A 228 -10.65 19.80 -2.33
N VAL A 229 -11.97 19.67 -2.12
CA VAL A 229 -12.92 20.76 -2.32
C VAL A 229 -12.88 21.81 -1.20
N ARG A 230 -12.41 21.42 0.00
CA ARG A 230 -12.38 22.29 1.20
C ARG A 230 -11.05 22.98 1.45
N THR A 231 -10.00 22.60 0.73
CA THR A 231 -8.64 23.15 0.84
C THR A 231 -8.21 23.85 -0.43
#